data_08b5e560390b4be0c65911b3a465c641
#
_entry.id   08b5e560390b4be0c65911b3a465c641
#
_cell.length_a   1.000
_cell.length_b   1.000
_cell.length_c   1.000
_cell.angle_alpha   90.00
_cell.angle_beta   90.00
_cell.angle_gamma   90.00
#
_symmetry.space_group_name_H-M   'P 1'
#
loop_
_entity.id
_entity.type
_entity.pdbx_description
1 polymer ?
#
loop_
_entity_poly.entity_id
_entity_poly.type
_entity_poly.pdbx_seq_one_letter_code
_entity_poly.pdbx_strand_id
1 'polypeptide(L)'
;MAVTRRTRRRIAAAFSAVVTAAALGLTAVTPAQAAPAEGRIIGASGKGAVKDSYIVTLKKSSGLSSTSAGGRSVVTRHGGVVEHTYRAALNGYAAHMTATEAGRLAADPAVAQVIQDTTVSVDATQTNPPSWGLDRIDQAALPLNNSYTYPDTAGAGVTAYIIDTGVRITHTDFGGRASYGYDAVQDDFVAQDGNGHGTHVAGTVAGTSYGVAKKAKIVAVRVLNNAGSGTTAQVVAGIDWVTANAVKPAVANMSLGGGANTAIDTAVRNSIASGVTYAVAAGNDGANASSYSPARVSEAITVGATTSTDARASYSNYGSGLDLFAPGSSITSAWKNSDTATNTISGTSMATPHVTGAAAVYLAGHPSASPSQVASALTSAATSGVVTGPGSGSPNLLLRVTP
;
A
#
# COMPACT_ATOMS: atom_id res chain seq x y z
N MET A 1 65.26 -46.09 -19.22
CA MET A 1 65.34 -47.39 -19.86
C MET A 1 64.06 -47.63 -20.66
N ALA A 2 64.26 -47.85 -21.92
CA ALA A 2 63.48 -48.56 -22.93
C ALA A 2 62.08 -48.04 -23.27
N VAL A 3 61.83 -47.31 -24.33
CA VAL A 3 61.93 -47.63 -25.82
C VAL A 3 61.03 -48.82 -26.23
N THR A 4 59.98 -48.57 -27.00
CA THR A 4 59.81 -48.96 -28.41
C THR A 4 58.34 -48.88 -28.86
N ARG A 5 58.15 -48.16 -29.90
CA ARG A 5 57.93 -48.36 -31.36
C ARG A 5 56.50 -48.73 -31.78
N ARG A 6 55.93 -47.80 -32.50
CA ARG A 6 55.30 -47.83 -33.85
C ARG A 6 54.74 -49.17 -34.35
N THR A 7 53.49 -49.15 -34.85
CA THR A 7 53.26 -49.66 -36.24
C THR A 7 52.03 -48.92 -36.85
N ARG A 8 52.29 -48.40 -38.05
CA ARG A 8 51.28 -47.89 -39.00
C ARG A 8 50.74 -49.13 -39.80
N ARG A 9 49.45 -49.15 -40.05
CA ARG A 9 48.90 -49.82 -41.22
C ARG A 9 47.87 -48.94 -41.90
N ARG A 10 48.18 -48.67 -43.18
CA ARG A 10 47.24 -48.09 -44.18
C ARG A 10 46.53 -49.27 -44.82
N ILE A 11 45.23 -49.18 -45.11
CA ILE A 11 44.52 -49.93 -46.16
C ILE A 11 43.39 -49.06 -46.69
N ALA A 12 43.51 -48.75 -47.89
CA ALA A 12 42.74 -48.45 -49.08
C ALA A 12 41.22 -48.24 -49.00
N ALA A 13 40.87 -47.31 -49.86
CA ALA A 13 39.54 -46.82 -50.22
C ALA A 13 38.68 -47.92 -50.93
N ALA A 14 37.37 -47.80 -50.65
CA ALA A 14 36.34 -48.26 -51.58
C ALA A 14 35.26 -47.20 -51.71
N PHE A 15 35.14 -46.59 -52.86
CA PHE A 15 34.06 -45.71 -53.28
C PHE A 15 32.78 -46.53 -53.49
N SER A 16 31.73 -46.17 -52.78
CA SER A 16 30.36 -46.57 -53.14
C SER A 16 29.53 -45.27 -53.22
N ALA A 17 29.20 -44.94 -54.46
CA ALA A 17 28.28 -43.85 -54.74
C ALA A 17 26.83 -44.24 -54.33
N VAL A 18 26.26 -43.57 -53.37
CA VAL A 18 24.82 -43.62 -53.07
C VAL A 18 24.22 -42.36 -53.61
N VAL A 19 23.41 -42.46 -54.65
CA VAL A 19 22.55 -41.36 -55.13
C VAL A 19 21.43 -41.17 -54.14
N THR A 20 21.49 -40.10 -53.36
CA THR A 20 20.38 -39.65 -52.49
C THR A 20 19.57 -38.62 -53.26
N ALA A 21 18.34 -38.96 -53.61
CA ALA A 21 17.36 -38.08 -54.17
C ALA A 21 16.98 -37.02 -53.07
N ALA A 22 17.32 -35.76 -53.29
CA ALA A 22 16.87 -34.64 -52.45
C ALA A 22 15.40 -34.36 -52.77
N ALA A 23 14.52 -34.78 -51.88
CA ALA A 23 13.14 -34.28 -51.84
C ALA A 23 13.17 -32.86 -51.29
N LEU A 24 13.00 -31.85 -52.15
CA LEU A 24 12.71 -30.47 -51.74
C LEU A 24 11.33 -30.45 -51.07
N GLY A 25 11.32 -30.53 -49.73
CA GLY A 25 10.16 -30.20 -48.94
C GLY A 25 9.90 -28.68 -49.02
N LEU A 26 8.91 -28.24 -49.79
CA LEU A 26 8.34 -26.90 -49.65
C LEU A 26 7.72 -26.79 -48.25
N THR A 27 8.44 -26.23 -47.29
CA THR A 27 7.83 -25.75 -46.08
C THR A 27 7.01 -24.50 -46.44
N ALA A 28 5.69 -24.63 -46.43
CA ALA A 28 4.79 -23.51 -46.53
C ALA A 28 5.04 -22.62 -45.33
N VAL A 29 5.73 -21.49 -45.53
CA VAL A 29 5.85 -20.41 -44.53
C VAL A 29 4.47 -19.78 -44.49
N THR A 30 3.68 -20.14 -43.48
CA THR A 30 2.45 -19.39 -43.14
C THR A 30 2.89 -17.98 -42.80
N PRO A 31 2.34 -16.95 -43.45
CA PRO A 31 2.66 -15.57 -43.06
C PRO A 31 2.29 -15.39 -41.58
N ALA A 32 3.25 -14.97 -40.78
CA ALA A 32 2.99 -14.55 -39.39
C ALA A 32 1.97 -13.43 -39.45
N GLN A 33 0.76 -13.69 -38.95
CA GLN A 33 -0.29 -12.69 -38.89
C GLN A 33 0.18 -11.64 -37.90
N ALA A 34 0.40 -10.40 -38.37
CA ALA A 34 0.79 -9.30 -37.50
C ALA A 34 -0.24 -9.15 -36.37
N ALA A 35 0.23 -9.03 -35.15
CA ALA A 35 -0.66 -8.78 -34.02
C ALA A 35 -1.48 -7.50 -34.31
N PRO A 36 -2.77 -7.46 -33.96
CA PRO A 36 -3.59 -6.26 -34.12
C PRO A 36 -2.92 -5.05 -33.45
N ALA A 37 -2.95 -3.90 -34.12
CA ALA A 37 -2.41 -2.66 -33.58
C ALA A 37 -3.14 -2.33 -32.27
N GLU A 38 -2.38 -1.94 -31.25
CA GLU A 38 -2.91 -1.48 -29.96
C GLU A 38 -2.57 0.01 -29.79
N GLY A 39 -3.55 0.80 -29.37
CA GLY A 39 -3.40 2.20 -29.03
C GLY A 39 -3.23 2.37 -27.52
N ARG A 40 -2.93 3.61 -27.11
CA ARG A 40 -2.72 3.94 -25.69
C ARG A 40 -4.05 4.17 -24.99
N ILE A 41 -4.26 3.47 -23.87
CA ILE A 41 -5.32 3.75 -22.91
C ILE A 41 -4.83 4.83 -21.94
N ILE A 42 -5.60 5.92 -21.79
CA ILE A 42 -5.30 7.01 -20.87
C ILE A 42 -5.72 6.59 -19.46
N GLY A 43 -4.83 6.77 -18.46
CA GLY A 43 -5.14 6.47 -17.07
C GLY A 43 -5.21 4.98 -16.72
N ALA A 44 -4.71 4.10 -17.59
CA ALA A 44 -4.61 2.66 -17.28
C ALA A 44 -3.89 2.44 -15.96
N SER A 45 -4.48 1.65 -15.06
CA SER A 45 -3.95 1.35 -13.70
C SER A 45 -3.83 2.58 -12.77
N GLY A 46 -4.53 3.68 -13.04
CA GLY A 46 -4.60 4.86 -12.18
C GLY A 46 -5.40 4.62 -10.89
N LYS A 47 -5.30 5.58 -9.95
CA LYS A 47 -6.10 5.56 -8.71
C LYS A 47 -7.60 5.42 -9.05
N GLY A 48 -8.30 4.51 -8.37
CA GLY A 48 -9.73 4.30 -8.56
C GLY A 48 -10.14 3.64 -9.87
N ALA A 49 -9.21 3.08 -10.65
CA ALA A 49 -9.52 2.42 -11.92
C ALA A 49 -10.58 1.32 -11.75
N VAL A 50 -11.68 1.42 -12.49
CA VAL A 50 -12.75 0.42 -12.51
C VAL A 50 -12.35 -0.66 -13.52
N LYS A 51 -12.18 -1.89 -13.04
CA LYS A 51 -11.76 -3.00 -13.89
C LYS A 51 -12.71 -3.17 -15.07
N ASP A 52 -12.13 -3.33 -16.28
CA ASP A 52 -12.84 -3.60 -17.53
C ASP A 52 -13.87 -2.54 -17.94
N SER A 53 -13.85 -1.33 -17.36
CA SER A 53 -14.72 -0.21 -17.70
C SER A 53 -13.92 0.94 -18.31
N TYR A 54 -14.42 1.50 -19.43
CA TYR A 54 -13.71 2.53 -20.19
C TYR A 54 -14.66 3.59 -20.74
N ILE A 55 -14.19 4.84 -20.78
CA ILE A 55 -14.86 5.94 -21.47
C ILE A 55 -14.21 6.09 -22.86
N VAL A 56 -15.02 5.91 -23.89
CA VAL A 56 -14.60 5.96 -25.30
C VAL A 56 -15.16 7.22 -25.94
N THR A 57 -14.31 8.02 -26.61
CA THR A 57 -14.76 9.19 -27.37
C THR A 57 -14.48 9.02 -28.85
N LEU A 58 -15.42 9.40 -29.69
CA LEU A 58 -15.31 9.38 -31.15
C LEU A 58 -14.69 10.68 -31.68
N LYS A 59 -13.86 10.57 -32.72
CA LYS A 59 -13.33 11.75 -33.43
C LYS A 59 -14.44 12.49 -34.17
N LYS A 60 -14.44 13.80 -34.09
CA LYS A 60 -15.34 14.63 -34.93
C LYS A 60 -15.12 14.39 -36.44
N SER A 61 -13.88 14.19 -36.84
CA SER A 61 -13.48 13.91 -38.23
C SER A 61 -13.99 12.59 -38.79
N SER A 62 -14.42 11.66 -37.93
CA SER A 62 -15.01 10.39 -38.38
C SER A 62 -16.42 10.53 -38.94
N GLY A 63 -17.09 11.66 -38.67
CA GLY A 63 -18.50 11.87 -39.04
C GLY A 63 -19.50 10.99 -38.29
N LEU A 64 -19.02 10.19 -37.32
CA LEU A 64 -19.84 9.27 -36.54
C LEU A 64 -20.45 9.96 -35.32
N SER A 65 -21.75 9.77 -35.10
CA SER A 65 -22.39 10.13 -33.85
C SER A 65 -22.53 8.91 -32.94
N SER A 66 -22.36 9.12 -31.62
CA SER A 66 -22.61 8.09 -30.60
C SER A 66 -24.03 7.56 -30.60
N THR A 67 -24.99 8.32 -31.15
CA THR A 67 -26.40 7.88 -31.30
C THR A 67 -26.64 7.06 -32.54
N SER A 68 -25.69 7.00 -33.49
CA SER A 68 -25.83 6.24 -34.73
C SER A 68 -25.43 4.76 -34.54
N ALA A 69 -26.01 3.88 -35.36
CA ALA A 69 -25.60 2.47 -35.39
C ALA A 69 -24.13 2.31 -35.77
N GLY A 70 -23.60 3.15 -36.69
CA GLY A 70 -22.18 3.17 -37.06
C GLY A 70 -21.27 3.56 -35.91
N GLY A 71 -21.64 4.53 -35.08
CA GLY A 71 -20.89 4.93 -33.91
C GLY A 71 -20.84 3.81 -32.88
N ARG A 72 -21.98 3.17 -32.55
CA ARG A 72 -22.03 2.04 -31.63
C ARG A 72 -21.23 0.84 -32.13
N SER A 73 -21.25 0.58 -33.42
CA SER A 73 -20.50 -0.50 -34.08
C SER A 73 -18.97 -0.36 -33.88
N VAL A 74 -18.46 0.86 -33.65
CA VAL A 74 -17.02 1.07 -33.35
C VAL A 74 -16.62 0.31 -32.07
N VAL A 75 -17.44 0.36 -31.02
CA VAL A 75 -17.18 -0.33 -29.75
C VAL A 75 -17.40 -1.83 -29.89
N THR A 76 -18.55 -2.24 -30.46
CA THR A 76 -18.96 -3.65 -30.47
C THR A 76 -18.09 -4.53 -31.37
N ARG A 77 -17.53 -4.01 -32.48
CA ARG A 77 -16.60 -4.79 -33.33
C ARG A 77 -15.24 -5.08 -32.68
N HIS A 78 -14.91 -4.37 -31.61
CA HIS A 78 -13.73 -4.62 -30.79
C HIS A 78 -14.03 -5.46 -29.54
N GLY A 79 -15.23 -6.04 -29.43
CA GLY A 79 -15.64 -6.90 -28.31
C GLY A 79 -16.33 -6.17 -27.15
N GLY A 80 -16.38 -4.84 -27.20
CA GLY A 80 -16.96 -4.04 -26.12
C GLY A 80 -18.48 -4.06 -26.06
N VAL A 81 -19.03 -4.01 -24.85
CA VAL A 81 -20.45 -3.83 -24.56
C VAL A 81 -20.68 -2.38 -24.15
N VAL A 82 -21.57 -1.68 -24.86
CA VAL A 82 -21.91 -0.28 -24.54
C VAL A 82 -22.87 -0.26 -23.36
N GLU A 83 -22.48 0.35 -22.25
CA GLU A 83 -23.28 0.54 -21.05
C GLU A 83 -24.04 1.86 -21.07
N HIS A 84 -23.33 2.97 -21.40
CA HIS A 84 -23.93 4.29 -21.55
C HIS A 84 -23.54 4.95 -22.86
N THR A 85 -24.47 5.76 -23.41
CA THR A 85 -24.24 6.57 -24.61
C THR A 85 -24.25 8.05 -24.23
N TYR A 86 -23.13 8.74 -24.42
CA TYR A 86 -23.00 10.19 -24.21
C TYR A 86 -23.21 10.92 -25.52
N ARG A 87 -24.08 11.94 -25.55
CA ARG A 87 -24.50 12.60 -26.78
C ARG A 87 -24.45 14.14 -26.75
N ALA A 88 -24.47 14.74 -25.56
CA ALA A 88 -24.53 16.19 -25.42
C ALA A 88 -23.17 16.78 -25.00
N ALA A 89 -22.63 16.34 -23.89
CA ALA A 89 -21.34 16.81 -23.37
C ALA A 89 -20.17 16.07 -24.02
N LEU A 90 -20.38 14.83 -24.44
CA LEU A 90 -19.36 13.96 -25.01
C LEU A 90 -19.95 13.18 -26.18
N ASN A 91 -19.22 13.04 -27.30
CA ASN A 91 -19.60 12.13 -28.38
C ASN A 91 -18.94 10.77 -28.14
N GLY A 92 -19.57 9.90 -27.36
CA GLY A 92 -18.90 8.66 -26.95
C GLY A 92 -19.74 7.72 -26.08
N TYR A 93 -19.07 6.84 -25.38
CA TYR A 93 -19.67 5.74 -24.64
C TYR A 93 -18.95 5.46 -23.33
N ALA A 94 -19.68 4.97 -22.30
CA ALA A 94 -19.10 4.05 -21.34
C ALA A 94 -19.24 2.64 -21.89
N ALA A 95 -18.17 1.85 -21.85
CA ALA A 95 -18.14 0.52 -22.40
C ALA A 95 -17.37 -0.46 -21.50
N HIS A 96 -17.92 -1.67 -21.38
CA HIS A 96 -17.29 -2.78 -20.68
C HIS A 96 -16.56 -3.66 -21.67
N MET A 97 -15.26 -3.89 -21.44
CA MET A 97 -14.38 -4.74 -22.27
C MET A 97 -13.07 -5.05 -21.54
N THR A 98 -12.34 -6.04 -22.01
CA THR A 98 -11.00 -6.33 -21.49
C THR A 98 -9.97 -5.24 -21.88
N ALA A 99 -8.87 -5.13 -21.14
CA ALA A 99 -7.80 -4.17 -21.44
C ALA A 99 -7.20 -4.36 -22.86
N THR A 100 -7.11 -5.58 -23.34
CA THR A 100 -6.66 -5.89 -24.71
C THR A 100 -7.62 -5.38 -25.76
N GLU A 101 -8.93 -5.55 -25.54
CA GLU A 101 -9.97 -5.03 -26.44
C GLU A 101 -10.00 -3.51 -26.45
N ALA A 102 -9.84 -2.89 -25.26
CA ALA A 102 -9.73 -1.43 -25.12
C ALA A 102 -8.48 -0.88 -25.83
N GLY A 103 -7.36 -1.59 -25.77
CA GLY A 103 -6.14 -1.27 -26.51
C GLY A 103 -6.35 -1.30 -28.01
N ARG A 104 -7.02 -2.32 -28.54
CA ARG A 104 -7.38 -2.42 -29.97
C ARG A 104 -8.35 -1.32 -30.39
N LEU A 105 -9.35 -1.03 -29.55
CA LEU A 105 -10.29 0.08 -29.78
C LEU A 105 -9.58 1.43 -29.77
N ALA A 106 -8.57 1.63 -28.93
CA ALA A 106 -7.78 2.87 -28.90
C ALA A 106 -6.97 3.11 -30.18
N ALA A 107 -6.66 2.07 -30.95
CA ALA A 107 -6.02 2.15 -32.26
C ALA A 107 -7.00 2.42 -33.42
N ASP A 108 -8.30 2.36 -33.19
CA ASP A 108 -9.32 2.56 -34.24
C ASP A 108 -9.30 3.99 -34.77
N PRO A 109 -9.26 4.19 -36.11
CA PRO A 109 -9.22 5.53 -36.72
C PRO A 109 -10.37 6.45 -36.34
N ALA A 110 -11.54 5.90 -35.99
CA ALA A 110 -12.72 6.66 -35.57
C ALA A 110 -12.69 7.10 -34.11
N VAL A 111 -11.79 6.53 -33.28
CA VAL A 111 -11.68 6.77 -31.85
C VAL A 111 -10.70 7.92 -31.60
N ALA A 112 -11.13 8.90 -30.80
CA ALA A 112 -10.28 9.99 -30.36
C ALA A 112 -9.41 9.56 -29.17
N GLN A 113 -10.03 8.90 -28.19
CA GLN A 113 -9.35 8.39 -27.00
C GLN A 113 -10.17 7.30 -26.29
N VAL A 114 -9.47 6.42 -25.62
CA VAL A 114 -10.00 5.49 -24.64
C VAL A 114 -9.38 5.83 -23.29
N ILE A 115 -10.22 6.11 -22.32
CA ILE A 115 -9.83 6.50 -20.95
C ILE A 115 -10.30 5.40 -20.01
N GLN A 116 -9.44 4.96 -19.10
CA GLN A 116 -9.84 4.07 -18.02
C GLN A 116 -10.94 4.75 -17.18
N ASP A 117 -12.06 4.09 -16.98
CA ASP A 117 -13.07 4.57 -16.05
C ASP A 117 -12.56 4.54 -14.61
N THR A 118 -12.96 5.51 -13.81
CA THR A 118 -12.50 5.66 -12.43
C THR A 118 -13.67 5.94 -11.50
N THR A 119 -13.59 5.42 -10.28
CA THR A 119 -14.51 5.80 -9.22
C THR A 119 -14.35 7.27 -8.86
N VAL A 120 -15.45 7.99 -8.75
CA VAL A 120 -15.52 9.34 -8.19
C VAL A 120 -16.25 9.24 -6.87
N SER A 121 -15.62 9.71 -5.79
CA SER A 121 -16.21 9.73 -4.44
C SER A 121 -16.25 11.15 -3.92
N VAL A 122 -17.17 11.39 -2.99
CA VAL A 122 -17.16 12.61 -2.18
C VAL A 122 -16.19 12.40 -1.02
N ASP A 123 -15.49 13.47 -0.65
CA ASP A 123 -14.64 13.47 0.54
C ASP A 123 -15.47 13.70 1.78
N ALA A 124 -15.13 13.01 2.87
CA ALA A 124 -15.71 13.24 4.18
C ALA A 124 -14.85 14.22 4.97
N THR A 125 -15.49 15.08 5.76
CA THR A 125 -14.79 16.05 6.62
C THR A 125 -15.26 15.90 8.05
N GLN A 126 -14.31 15.76 8.97
CA GLN A 126 -14.53 15.87 10.40
C GLN A 126 -14.15 17.29 10.86
N THR A 127 -15.12 18.06 11.31
CA THR A 127 -14.87 19.36 11.92
C THR A 127 -14.40 19.22 13.36
N ASN A 128 -13.46 20.08 13.79
CA ASN A 128 -12.87 20.08 15.13
C ASN A 128 -12.39 18.69 15.57
N PRO A 129 -11.46 18.07 14.85
CA PRO A 129 -10.94 16.76 15.23
C PRO A 129 -10.30 16.84 16.63
N PRO A 130 -10.54 15.87 17.53
CA PRO A 130 -10.10 15.95 18.92
C PRO A 130 -8.58 15.78 19.10
N SER A 131 -7.87 15.44 18.03
CA SER A 131 -6.41 15.37 17.97
C SER A 131 -5.90 16.26 16.84
N TRP A 132 -4.98 17.17 17.15
CA TRP A 132 -4.37 18.07 16.17
C TRP A 132 -3.66 17.33 15.04
N GLY A 133 -3.22 16.09 15.31
CA GLY A 133 -2.53 15.27 14.32
C GLY A 133 -3.40 14.97 13.11
N LEU A 134 -4.70 14.77 13.27
CA LEU A 134 -5.64 14.58 12.17
C LEU A 134 -5.72 15.81 11.27
N ASP A 135 -5.92 17.00 11.88
CA ASP A 135 -5.97 18.29 11.20
C ASP A 135 -4.65 18.56 10.43
N ARG A 136 -3.50 18.16 11.00
CA ARG A 136 -2.21 18.43 10.35
C ARG A 136 -1.98 17.59 9.11
N ILE A 137 -2.45 16.37 9.07
CA ILE A 137 -2.09 15.44 8.00
C ILE A 137 -2.94 15.55 6.73
N ASP A 138 -4.01 16.34 6.70
CA ASP A 138 -4.80 16.57 5.48
C ASP A 138 -4.44 17.86 4.74
N GLN A 139 -3.54 18.68 5.31
CA GLN A 139 -3.12 19.95 4.74
C GLN A 139 -1.61 20.05 4.50
N ALA A 140 -1.21 20.91 3.57
CA ALA A 140 0.20 21.05 3.18
C ALA A 140 1.01 21.91 4.17
N ALA A 141 0.39 22.92 4.80
CA ALA A 141 1.09 23.91 5.62
C ALA A 141 0.25 24.33 6.84
N LEU A 142 0.91 24.84 7.86
CA LEU A 142 0.29 25.57 8.96
C LEU A 142 -0.22 26.94 8.48
N PRO A 143 -1.20 27.55 9.18
CA PRO A 143 -1.82 27.09 10.42
C PRO A 143 -2.86 25.99 10.23
N LEU A 144 -3.18 25.26 11.31
CA LEU A 144 -4.26 24.27 11.33
C LEU A 144 -5.61 24.96 11.07
N ASN A 145 -6.53 24.23 10.40
CA ASN A 145 -7.83 24.76 9.98
C ASN A 145 -9.03 24.21 10.75
N ASN A 146 -8.77 23.39 11.79
CA ASN A 146 -9.76 22.70 12.62
C ASN A 146 -10.66 21.73 11.84
N SER A 147 -10.12 21.10 10.82
CA SER A 147 -10.81 20.05 10.07
C SER A 147 -9.88 18.89 9.74
N TYR A 148 -10.46 17.74 9.45
CA TYR A 148 -9.78 16.60 8.86
C TYR A 148 -10.59 16.08 7.70
N THR A 149 -10.09 16.26 6.48
CA THR A 149 -10.71 15.83 5.23
C THR A 149 -10.03 14.56 4.72
N TYR A 150 -10.81 13.56 4.40
CA TYR A 150 -10.33 12.24 4.03
C TYR A 150 -11.26 11.60 2.99
N PRO A 151 -10.77 10.65 2.14
CA PRO A 151 -11.62 9.91 1.21
C PRO A 151 -12.75 9.21 1.96
N ASP A 152 -13.99 9.23 1.43
CA ASP A 152 -15.16 8.60 2.09
C ASP A 152 -14.99 7.09 2.33
N THR A 153 -14.10 6.43 1.60
CA THR A 153 -13.69 5.03 1.88
C THR A 153 -13.15 4.88 3.30
N ALA A 154 -12.42 5.88 3.82
CA ALA A 154 -11.93 5.94 5.20
C ALA A 154 -11.28 4.63 5.71
N GLY A 155 -10.61 3.88 4.83
CA GLY A 155 -10.01 2.59 5.18
C GLY A 155 -10.97 1.38 5.16
N ALA A 156 -12.20 1.53 4.65
CA ALA A 156 -13.15 0.43 4.56
C ALA A 156 -12.58 -0.77 3.80
N GLY A 157 -12.85 -1.97 4.28
CA GLY A 157 -12.34 -3.23 3.70
C GLY A 157 -10.92 -3.59 4.10
N VAL A 158 -10.16 -2.69 4.76
CA VAL A 158 -8.79 -2.93 5.21
C VAL A 158 -8.77 -3.39 6.66
N THR A 159 -7.86 -4.33 6.98
CA THR A 159 -7.63 -4.80 8.34
C THR A 159 -6.30 -4.24 8.88
N ALA A 160 -6.37 -3.56 10.01
CA ALA A 160 -5.21 -3.03 10.72
C ALA A 160 -4.86 -3.92 11.93
N TYR A 161 -3.67 -4.52 11.91
CA TYR A 161 -3.12 -5.34 12.99
C TYR A 161 -2.30 -4.46 13.93
N ILE A 162 -2.68 -4.39 15.18
CA ILE A 162 -2.01 -3.60 16.22
C ILE A 162 -1.14 -4.53 17.05
N ILE A 163 0.15 -4.58 16.74
CA ILE A 163 1.15 -5.42 17.42
C ILE A 163 1.73 -4.60 18.58
N ASP A 164 1.13 -4.76 19.79
CA ASP A 164 1.37 -3.84 20.91
C ASP A 164 1.01 -4.47 22.27
N THR A 165 0.49 -3.71 23.24
CA THR A 165 0.05 -4.14 24.58
C THR A 165 -1.35 -4.77 24.61
N GLY A 166 -1.97 -4.98 23.44
CA GLY A 166 -3.37 -5.37 23.29
C GLY A 166 -4.27 -4.18 22.96
N VAL A 167 -5.59 -4.41 22.88
CA VAL A 167 -6.59 -3.36 22.63
C VAL A 167 -7.81 -3.58 23.52
N ARG A 168 -8.35 -2.51 24.10
CA ARG A 168 -9.69 -2.52 24.72
C ARG A 168 -10.74 -2.48 23.60
N ILE A 169 -11.12 -3.65 23.09
CA ILE A 169 -11.98 -3.76 21.89
C ILE A 169 -13.41 -3.23 22.11
N THR A 170 -13.86 -3.09 23.36
CA THR A 170 -15.16 -2.55 23.74
C THR A 170 -15.22 -1.02 23.71
N HIS A 171 -14.06 -0.34 23.50
CA HIS A 171 -14.05 1.13 23.48
C HIS A 171 -14.98 1.66 22.39
N THR A 172 -15.84 2.62 22.76
CA THR A 172 -16.91 3.14 21.90
C THR A 172 -16.40 3.75 20.61
N ASP A 173 -15.17 4.30 20.61
CA ASP A 173 -14.54 4.88 19.42
C ASP A 173 -14.26 3.84 18.32
N PHE A 174 -14.23 2.58 18.67
CA PHE A 174 -14.06 1.50 17.66
C PHE A 174 -15.38 1.07 17.01
N GLY A 175 -16.54 1.40 17.58
CA GLY A 175 -17.85 1.10 17.00
C GLY A 175 -18.04 -0.37 16.61
N GLY A 176 -17.49 -1.31 17.37
CA GLY A 176 -17.55 -2.76 17.11
C GLY A 176 -16.62 -3.27 16.02
N ARG A 177 -15.71 -2.44 15.48
CA ARG A 177 -14.74 -2.82 14.42
C ARG A 177 -13.46 -3.44 14.95
N ALA A 178 -13.25 -3.48 16.28
CA ALA A 178 -12.10 -4.07 16.93
C ALA A 178 -12.39 -5.49 17.40
N SER A 179 -11.42 -6.37 17.23
CA SER A 179 -11.44 -7.77 17.69
C SER A 179 -10.09 -8.18 18.24
N TYR A 180 -10.07 -9.26 19.03
CA TYR A 180 -8.83 -9.91 19.41
C TYR A 180 -8.32 -10.81 18.29
N GLY A 181 -7.01 -10.89 18.15
CA GLY A 181 -6.31 -11.80 17.26
C GLY A 181 -5.50 -12.81 18.06
N TYR A 182 -4.39 -12.38 18.69
CA TYR A 182 -3.49 -13.27 19.42
C TYR A 182 -2.81 -12.55 20.60
N ASP A 183 -2.66 -13.23 21.70
CA ASP A 183 -1.88 -12.80 22.86
C ASP A 183 -0.63 -13.68 23.02
N ALA A 184 0.52 -13.17 22.58
CA ALA A 184 1.81 -13.85 22.73
C ALA A 184 2.39 -13.76 24.15
N VAL A 185 1.78 -12.97 25.04
CA VAL A 185 2.21 -12.86 26.45
C VAL A 185 1.63 -14.00 27.28
N GLN A 186 0.39 -14.37 27.02
CA GLN A 186 -0.33 -15.43 27.72
C GLN A 186 -0.52 -16.70 26.88
N ASP A 187 -0.16 -16.63 25.59
CA ASP A 187 -0.33 -17.69 24.60
C ASP A 187 -1.80 -18.11 24.44
N ASP A 188 -2.67 -17.09 24.25
CA ASP A 188 -4.10 -17.29 24.04
C ASP A 188 -4.65 -16.33 22.96
N PHE A 189 -5.98 -16.18 22.87
CA PHE A 189 -6.64 -15.35 21.87
C PHE A 189 -7.40 -14.16 22.48
N VAL A 190 -7.05 -13.73 23.71
CA VAL A 190 -7.67 -12.59 24.39
C VAL A 190 -6.65 -11.47 24.57
N ALA A 191 -6.34 -10.78 23.50
CA ALA A 191 -5.36 -9.70 23.46
C ALA A 191 -5.89 -8.39 24.11
N GLN A 192 -6.40 -8.50 25.34
CA GLN A 192 -6.91 -7.37 26.13
C GLN A 192 -5.77 -6.47 26.57
N ASP A 193 -5.96 -5.15 26.41
CA ASP A 193 -4.99 -4.14 26.83
C ASP A 193 -5.04 -3.88 28.34
N GLY A 194 -3.97 -4.20 29.04
CA GLY A 194 -3.78 -3.87 30.45
C GLY A 194 -2.86 -2.68 30.71
N ASN A 195 -2.27 -2.08 29.65
CA ASN A 195 -1.37 -0.91 29.72
C ASN A 195 -2.07 0.39 29.28
N GLY A 196 -2.67 0.40 28.11
CA GLY A 196 -3.33 1.52 27.45
C GLY A 196 -2.64 1.99 26.16
N HIS A 197 -1.38 1.65 25.97
CA HIS A 197 -0.61 2.08 24.80
C HIS A 197 -1.19 1.52 23.49
N GLY A 198 -1.49 0.23 23.42
CA GLY A 198 -2.05 -0.38 22.22
C GLY A 198 -3.47 0.10 21.91
N THR A 199 -4.30 0.42 22.93
CA THR A 199 -5.62 1.03 22.74
C THR A 199 -5.49 2.44 22.15
N HIS A 200 -4.51 3.22 22.61
CA HIS A 200 -4.22 4.57 22.10
C HIS A 200 -3.78 4.51 20.64
N VAL A 201 -2.86 3.62 20.33
CA VAL A 201 -2.38 3.36 18.96
C VAL A 201 -3.54 2.94 18.05
N ALA A 202 -4.35 1.96 18.47
CA ALA A 202 -5.53 1.51 17.73
C ALA A 202 -6.52 2.66 17.45
N GLY A 203 -6.74 3.54 18.43
CA GLY A 203 -7.58 4.73 18.29
C GLY A 203 -7.07 5.67 17.21
N THR A 204 -5.77 5.94 17.18
CA THR A 204 -5.14 6.81 16.17
C THR A 204 -5.14 6.16 14.78
N VAL A 205 -5.02 4.83 14.67
CA VAL A 205 -5.15 4.15 13.37
C VAL A 205 -6.59 4.25 12.85
N ALA A 206 -7.60 3.84 13.65
CA ALA A 206 -8.92 3.53 13.12
C ALA A 206 -10.10 3.87 14.05
N GLY A 207 -9.90 4.70 15.05
CA GLY A 207 -11.00 5.25 15.86
C GLY A 207 -11.96 6.10 15.01
N THR A 208 -13.23 6.12 15.37
CA THR A 208 -14.24 6.95 14.69
C THR A 208 -13.94 8.44 14.89
N SER A 209 -13.54 8.83 16.11
CA SER A 209 -13.21 10.23 16.44
C SER A 209 -11.72 10.51 16.27
N TYR A 210 -10.85 9.60 16.74
CA TYR A 210 -9.40 9.83 16.84
C TYR A 210 -8.62 9.24 15.66
N GLY A 211 -9.25 8.41 14.84
CA GLY A 211 -8.57 7.61 13.82
C GLY A 211 -8.44 8.29 12.46
N VAL A 212 -7.35 7.97 11.77
CA VAL A 212 -7.11 8.34 10.36
C VAL A 212 -8.01 7.52 9.45
N ALA A 213 -8.04 6.19 9.62
CA ALA A 213 -8.80 5.24 8.80
C ALA A 213 -10.10 4.82 9.50
N LYS A 214 -11.05 5.72 9.62
CA LYS A 214 -12.24 5.62 10.48
C LYS A 214 -13.16 4.41 10.22
N LYS A 215 -13.02 3.74 9.07
CA LYS A 215 -13.83 2.56 8.69
C LYS A 215 -13.00 1.27 8.62
N ALA A 216 -11.69 1.30 8.92
CA ALA A 216 -10.87 0.09 8.94
C ALA A 216 -11.22 -0.83 10.11
N LYS A 217 -10.99 -2.14 9.94
CA LYS A 217 -11.07 -3.14 11.01
C LYS A 217 -9.80 -3.11 11.84
N ILE A 218 -9.92 -3.41 13.12
CA ILE A 218 -8.80 -3.47 14.07
C ILE A 218 -8.69 -4.91 14.59
N VAL A 219 -7.47 -5.46 14.55
CA VAL A 219 -7.16 -6.76 15.16
C VAL A 219 -6.02 -6.56 16.15
N ALA A 220 -6.29 -6.84 17.43
CA ALA A 220 -5.32 -6.72 18.49
C ALA A 220 -4.36 -7.93 18.50
N VAL A 221 -3.05 -7.66 18.51
CA VAL A 221 -2.00 -8.68 18.67
C VAL A 221 -1.11 -8.24 19.83
N ARG A 222 -1.31 -8.87 20.99
CA ARG A 222 -0.60 -8.51 22.21
C ARG A 222 0.75 -9.20 22.30
N VAL A 223 1.82 -8.41 22.27
CA VAL A 223 3.21 -8.89 22.40
C VAL A 223 3.94 -8.23 23.56
N LEU A 224 3.33 -7.20 24.16
CA LEU A 224 3.83 -6.49 25.32
C LEU A 224 2.88 -6.67 26.50
N ASN A 225 3.45 -6.84 27.70
CA ASN A 225 2.70 -7.01 28.95
C ASN A 225 2.11 -5.67 29.45
N ASN A 226 1.45 -5.72 30.62
CA ASN A 226 0.81 -4.54 31.21
C ASN A 226 1.81 -3.44 31.63
N ALA A 227 3.09 -3.77 31.74
CA ALA A 227 4.16 -2.77 31.96
C ALA A 227 4.70 -2.15 30.66
N GLY A 228 4.18 -2.59 29.50
CA GLY A 228 4.64 -2.13 28.19
C GLY A 228 5.93 -2.81 27.72
N SER A 229 6.29 -3.94 28.26
CA SER A 229 7.52 -4.67 27.93
C SER A 229 7.21 -6.07 27.41
N GLY A 230 8.04 -6.57 26.51
CA GLY A 230 7.95 -7.91 25.95
C GLY A 230 9.30 -8.48 25.57
N THR A 231 9.35 -9.77 25.31
CA THR A 231 10.57 -10.45 24.82
C THR A 231 10.60 -10.47 23.29
N THR A 232 11.79 -10.63 22.72
CA THR A 232 11.96 -10.89 21.27
C THR A 232 11.09 -12.05 20.81
N ALA A 233 10.99 -13.12 21.59
CA ALA A 233 10.17 -14.29 21.26
C ALA A 233 8.67 -13.94 21.14
N GLN A 234 8.14 -13.14 22.07
CA GLN A 234 6.75 -12.68 22.03
C GLN A 234 6.49 -11.77 20.83
N VAL A 235 7.40 -10.82 20.53
CA VAL A 235 7.28 -9.94 19.38
C VAL A 235 7.31 -10.74 18.07
N VAL A 236 8.25 -11.68 17.92
CA VAL A 236 8.34 -12.56 16.74
C VAL A 236 7.09 -13.43 16.61
N ALA A 237 6.56 -14.00 17.72
CA ALA A 237 5.35 -14.80 17.70
C ALA A 237 4.13 -13.99 17.21
N GLY A 238 3.99 -12.72 17.65
CA GLY A 238 2.93 -11.85 17.16
C GLY A 238 3.06 -11.54 15.66
N ILE A 239 4.27 -11.28 15.18
CA ILE A 239 4.53 -11.05 13.74
C ILE A 239 4.23 -12.32 12.92
N ASP A 240 4.65 -13.47 13.42
CA ASP A 240 4.40 -14.77 12.77
C ASP A 240 2.90 -15.06 12.67
N TRP A 241 2.17 -14.83 13.75
CA TRP A 241 0.72 -14.97 13.75
C TRP A 241 0.05 -14.04 12.73
N VAL A 242 0.45 -12.76 12.66
CA VAL A 242 -0.06 -11.82 11.64
C VAL A 242 0.26 -12.33 10.23
N THR A 243 1.47 -12.81 10.00
CA THR A 243 1.90 -13.33 8.69
C THR A 243 1.01 -14.48 8.23
N ALA A 244 0.66 -15.39 9.15
CA ALA A 244 -0.17 -16.57 8.86
C ALA A 244 -1.67 -16.26 8.73
N ASN A 245 -2.18 -15.21 9.43
CA ASN A 245 -3.62 -14.98 9.59
C ASN A 245 -4.12 -13.67 8.98
N ALA A 246 -3.25 -12.88 8.34
CA ALA A 246 -3.66 -11.58 7.81
C ALA A 246 -4.73 -11.67 6.72
N VAL A 247 -5.87 -11.02 6.97
CA VAL A 247 -6.94 -10.81 5.98
C VAL A 247 -6.61 -9.56 5.19
N LYS A 248 -6.29 -9.74 3.93
CA LYS A 248 -5.84 -8.66 3.02
C LYS A 248 -7.02 -7.98 2.33
N PRO A 249 -6.88 -6.69 1.98
CA PRO A 249 -5.71 -5.84 2.22
C PRO A 249 -5.47 -5.58 3.70
N ALA A 250 -4.18 -5.55 4.11
CA ALA A 250 -3.78 -5.52 5.50
C ALA A 250 -2.63 -4.56 5.77
N VAL A 251 -2.71 -3.87 6.90
CA VAL A 251 -1.63 -3.05 7.46
C VAL A 251 -1.29 -3.54 8.86
N ALA A 252 -0.05 -3.39 9.29
CA ALA A 252 0.39 -3.68 10.65
C ALA A 252 1.09 -2.46 11.25
N ASN A 253 0.79 -2.18 12.50
CA ASN A 253 1.41 -1.12 13.28
C ASN A 253 2.32 -1.73 14.35
N MET A 254 3.57 -1.34 14.38
CA MET A 254 4.52 -1.68 15.44
C MET A 254 5.03 -0.39 16.10
N SER A 255 4.28 0.10 17.09
CA SER A 255 4.68 1.24 17.92
C SER A 255 5.58 0.78 19.08
N LEU A 256 6.58 -0.03 18.77
CA LEU A 256 7.53 -0.63 19.69
C LEU A 256 8.91 -0.75 19.05
N GLY A 257 9.92 -0.94 19.86
CA GLY A 257 11.27 -1.17 19.37
C GLY A 257 12.28 -1.37 20.50
N GLY A 258 13.48 -1.72 20.10
CA GLY A 258 14.62 -1.89 20.99
C GLY A 258 15.93 -1.83 20.21
N GLY A 259 17.03 -2.18 20.83
CA GLY A 259 18.32 -2.30 20.14
C GLY A 259 18.26 -3.28 18.96
N ALA A 260 19.23 -3.20 18.07
CA ALA A 260 19.32 -3.99 16.85
C ALA A 260 19.11 -5.50 17.09
N ASN A 261 18.11 -6.10 16.43
CA ASN A 261 17.72 -7.50 16.61
C ASN A 261 17.35 -8.15 15.28
N THR A 262 18.21 -9.05 14.81
CA THR A 262 18.04 -9.70 13.49
C THR A 262 16.82 -10.64 13.41
N ALA A 263 16.36 -11.21 14.52
CA ALA A 263 15.19 -12.07 14.53
C ALA A 263 13.92 -11.25 14.26
N ILE A 264 13.75 -10.10 14.92
CA ILE A 264 12.66 -9.16 14.67
C ILE A 264 12.71 -8.65 13.23
N ASP A 265 13.89 -8.22 12.76
CA ASP A 265 14.07 -7.71 11.40
C ASP A 265 13.67 -8.74 10.34
N THR A 266 14.09 -9.99 10.53
CA THR A 266 13.77 -11.07 9.60
C THR A 266 12.27 -11.39 9.60
N ALA A 267 11.65 -11.44 10.78
CA ALA A 267 10.21 -11.68 10.90
C ALA A 267 9.39 -10.58 10.21
N VAL A 268 9.75 -9.31 10.41
CA VAL A 268 9.08 -8.17 9.76
C VAL A 268 9.24 -8.23 8.24
N ARG A 269 10.45 -8.48 7.71
CA ARG A 269 10.68 -8.64 6.26
C ARG A 269 9.83 -9.76 5.66
N ASN A 270 9.79 -10.92 6.31
CA ASN A 270 9.00 -12.05 5.82
C ASN A 270 7.49 -11.73 5.83
N SER A 271 7.02 -11.03 6.85
CA SER A 271 5.63 -10.59 6.91
C SER A 271 5.28 -9.57 5.82
N ILE A 272 6.17 -8.60 5.56
CA ILE A 272 6.03 -7.66 4.44
C ILE A 272 6.02 -8.40 3.10
N ALA A 273 6.93 -9.36 2.91
CA ALA A 273 6.97 -10.19 1.71
C ALA A 273 5.69 -11.01 1.50
N SER A 274 4.96 -11.35 2.57
CA SER A 274 3.63 -11.96 2.48
C SER A 274 2.54 -11.00 2.00
N GLY A 275 2.81 -9.69 1.91
CA GLY A 275 1.88 -8.67 1.42
C GLY A 275 1.19 -7.85 2.53
N VAL A 276 1.71 -7.82 3.75
CA VAL A 276 1.25 -6.94 4.84
C VAL A 276 2.12 -5.68 4.86
N THR A 277 1.50 -4.50 4.79
CA THR A 277 2.24 -3.23 4.91
C THR A 277 2.51 -2.89 6.36
N TYR A 278 3.78 -2.70 6.72
CA TYR A 278 4.19 -2.35 8.09
C TYR A 278 4.57 -0.89 8.22
N ALA A 279 4.02 -0.20 9.22
CA ALA A 279 4.58 1.04 9.73
C ALA A 279 5.19 0.79 11.12
N VAL A 280 6.40 1.30 11.34
CA VAL A 280 7.19 1.03 12.55
C VAL A 280 7.73 2.33 13.16
N ALA A 281 7.79 2.40 14.48
CA ALA A 281 8.29 3.55 15.20
C ALA A 281 9.83 3.66 15.08
N ALA A 282 10.32 4.88 14.81
CA ALA A 282 11.76 5.14 14.69
C ALA A 282 12.53 4.98 16.03
N GLY A 283 11.83 5.12 17.18
CA GLY A 283 12.41 5.14 18.52
C GLY A 283 12.49 6.55 19.11
N ASN A 284 12.72 6.64 20.41
CA ASN A 284 12.56 7.88 21.19
C ASN A 284 13.83 8.32 21.95
N ASP A 285 15.02 8.00 21.45
CA ASP A 285 16.31 8.27 22.10
C ASP A 285 17.03 9.48 21.50
N GLY A 286 16.43 10.18 20.52
CA GLY A 286 17.09 11.25 19.78
C GLY A 286 18.34 10.77 19.03
N ALA A 287 18.36 9.52 18.61
CA ALA A 287 19.51 8.81 18.05
C ALA A 287 19.24 8.38 16.59
N ASN A 288 20.22 7.76 15.93
CA ASN A 288 20.05 7.24 14.60
C ASN A 288 19.19 5.97 14.60
N ALA A 289 18.06 6.00 13.89
CA ALA A 289 17.09 4.91 13.82
C ALA A 289 17.67 3.59 13.27
N SER A 290 18.72 3.64 12.47
CA SER A 290 19.38 2.45 11.92
C SER A 290 20.02 1.54 12.99
N SER A 291 20.12 2.00 14.24
CA SER A 291 20.59 1.21 15.38
C SER A 291 19.49 0.46 16.12
N TYR A 292 18.23 0.57 15.67
CA TYR A 292 17.07 0.04 16.36
C TYR A 292 16.28 -0.93 15.47
N SER A 293 15.67 -1.94 16.08
CA SER A 293 14.74 -2.87 15.43
C SER A 293 13.33 -2.70 16.01
N PRO A 294 12.29 -2.70 15.16
CA PRO A 294 12.30 -2.93 13.70
C PRO A 294 12.62 -1.70 12.85
N ALA A 295 12.91 -0.53 13.41
CA ALA A 295 13.12 0.75 12.71
C ALA A 295 14.16 0.68 11.55
N ARG A 296 15.13 -0.22 11.63
CA ARG A 296 16.16 -0.41 10.59
C ARG A 296 15.77 -1.32 9.43
N VAL A 297 14.53 -1.83 9.42
CA VAL A 297 14.02 -2.69 8.33
C VAL A 297 13.60 -1.80 7.18
N SER A 298 14.38 -1.77 6.12
CA SER A 298 14.19 -0.87 4.97
C SER A 298 12.91 -1.12 4.15
N GLU A 299 12.29 -2.28 4.32
CA GLU A 299 11.03 -2.64 3.67
C GLU A 299 9.79 -2.16 4.45
N ALA A 300 9.95 -1.82 5.74
CA ALA A 300 8.92 -1.21 6.56
C ALA A 300 8.91 0.32 6.39
N ILE A 301 7.78 0.95 6.67
CA ILE A 301 7.69 2.41 6.69
C ILE A 301 8.09 2.90 8.08
N THR A 302 9.30 3.42 8.22
CA THR A 302 9.85 3.89 9.50
C THR A 302 9.49 5.35 9.75
N VAL A 303 8.86 5.61 10.89
CA VAL A 303 8.16 6.88 11.18
C VAL A 303 8.82 7.65 12.33
N GLY A 304 9.27 8.88 12.02
CA GLY A 304 9.70 9.88 13.02
C GLY A 304 8.52 10.72 13.53
N ALA A 305 8.72 11.42 14.66
CA ALA A 305 7.67 12.22 15.30
C ALA A 305 7.90 13.71 15.13
N THR A 306 6.80 14.46 14.84
CA THR A 306 6.77 15.94 14.89
C THR A 306 5.91 16.47 16.03
N THR A 307 6.16 17.74 16.36
CA THR A 307 5.29 18.60 17.18
C THR A 307 4.23 19.29 16.31
N SER A 308 3.29 20.00 16.94
CA SER A 308 2.25 20.79 16.25
C SER A 308 2.79 22.02 15.50
N THR A 309 4.08 22.31 15.61
CA THR A 309 4.77 23.39 14.89
C THR A 309 5.67 22.85 13.77
N ASP A 310 5.46 21.61 13.35
CA ASP A 310 6.26 20.89 12.34
C ASP A 310 7.74 20.70 12.73
N ALA A 311 8.14 20.91 13.97
CA ALA A 311 9.48 20.58 14.42
C ALA A 311 9.60 19.07 14.68
N ARG A 312 10.72 18.45 14.29
CA ARG A 312 11.04 17.11 14.80
C ARG A 312 11.02 17.14 16.32
N ALA A 313 10.27 16.24 16.94
CA ALA A 313 10.28 16.12 18.38
C ALA A 313 11.69 15.77 18.89
N SER A 314 12.12 16.42 19.99
CA SER A 314 13.51 16.25 20.48
C SER A 314 13.89 14.80 20.81
N TYR A 315 12.91 14.02 21.25
CA TYR A 315 13.06 12.59 21.52
C TYR A 315 13.10 11.73 20.24
N SER A 316 12.50 12.20 19.13
CA SER A 316 12.39 11.37 17.92
C SER A 316 13.76 10.96 17.37
N ASN A 317 13.95 9.67 17.16
CA ASN A 317 15.07 9.19 16.37
C ASN A 317 15.03 9.77 14.96
N TYR A 318 16.17 9.78 14.27
CA TYR A 318 16.39 10.40 12.97
C TYR A 318 17.32 9.57 12.09
N GLY A 319 17.62 10.02 10.90
CA GLY A 319 18.61 9.42 10.01
C GLY A 319 18.02 8.86 8.74
N SER A 320 18.86 8.31 7.88
CA SER A 320 18.48 7.77 6.57
C SER A 320 17.62 6.49 6.63
N GLY A 321 17.44 5.94 7.83
CA GLY A 321 16.53 4.82 8.05
C GLY A 321 15.07 5.24 8.22
N LEU A 322 14.76 6.55 8.26
CA LEU A 322 13.38 7.04 8.26
C LEU A 322 12.87 7.14 6.82
N ASP A 323 11.56 6.90 6.65
CA ASP A 323 10.83 7.18 5.41
C ASP A 323 10.12 8.53 5.46
N LEU A 324 9.52 8.88 6.61
CA LEU A 324 8.80 10.14 6.78
C LEU A 324 8.56 10.44 8.27
N PHE A 325 8.05 11.64 8.54
CA PHE A 325 7.58 12.09 9.85
C PHE A 325 6.05 12.15 9.89
N ALA A 326 5.49 12.04 11.10
CA ALA A 326 4.07 12.25 11.35
C ALA A 326 3.87 12.88 12.74
N PRO A 327 2.67 13.45 13.03
CA PRO A 327 2.33 14.00 14.34
C PRO A 327 2.54 12.98 15.46
N GLY A 328 3.40 13.30 16.43
CA GLY A 328 3.75 12.37 17.50
C GLY A 328 3.77 12.95 18.90
N SER A 329 3.74 14.29 19.03
CA SER A 329 3.78 14.96 20.35
C SER A 329 2.39 15.38 20.77
N SER A 330 2.03 15.08 22.04
CA SER A 330 0.73 15.45 22.63
C SER A 330 -0.46 15.00 21.78
N ILE A 331 -0.45 13.74 21.39
CA ILE A 331 -1.52 13.11 20.61
C ILE A 331 -2.57 12.55 21.56
N THR A 332 -3.81 12.97 21.36
CA THR A 332 -4.98 12.47 22.11
C THR A 332 -5.64 11.33 21.37
N SER A 333 -5.93 10.21 22.07
CA SER A 333 -6.61 9.05 21.51
C SER A 333 -7.32 8.25 22.61
N ALA A 334 -7.97 7.15 22.23
CA ALA A 334 -8.63 6.21 23.12
C ALA A 334 -7.69 5.64 24.19
N TRP A 335 -8.23 5.28 25.36
CA TRP A 335 -7.45 4.73 26.47
C TRP A 335 -8.15 3.57 27.16
N LYS A 336 -7.40 2.71 27.86
CA LYS A 336 -7.90 1.45 28.44
C LYS A 336 -8.83 1.57 29.65
N ASN A 337 -8.87 2.71 30.35
CA ASN A 337 -9.49 2.80 31.68
C ASN A 337 -11.02 2.66 31.68
N SER A 338 -11.68 2.99 30.55
CA SER A 338 -13.11 2.76 30.31
C SER A 338 -13.39 2.71 28.82
N ASP A 339 -14.62 2.43 28.41
CA ASP A 339 -15.01 2.39 27.00
C ASP A 339 -15.08 3.78 26.36
N THR A 340 -14.90 4.84 27.13
CA THR A 340 -14.88 6.25 26.65
C THR A 340 -13.63 7.01 27.09
N ALA A 341 -12.69 6.34 27.78
CA ALA A 341 -11.51 6.99 28.32
C ALA A 341 -10.56 7.44 27.20
N THR A 342 -9.94 8.58 27.39
CA THR A 342 -8.92 9.12 26.51
C THR A 342 -7.64 9.42 27.27
N ASN A 343 -6.53 9.53 26.54
CA ASN A 343 -5.27 10.00 27.09
C ASN A 343 -4.51 10.78 26.03
N THR A 344 -3.62 11.66 26.48
CA THR A 344 -2.74 12.45 25.60
C THR A 344 -1.29 12.10 25.94
N ILE A 345 -0.60 11.49 25.01
CA ILE A 345 0.80 11.04 25.17
C ILE A 345 1.65 11.40 23.95
N SER A 346 2.97 11.25 24.09
CA SER A 346 3.94 11.61 23.05
C SER A 346 4.90 10.47 22.77
N GLY A 347 5.33 10.33 21.52
CA GLY A 347 6.31 9.35 21.09
C GLY A 347 6.26 9.12 19.57
N THR A 348 7.29 8.53 19.01
CA THR A 348 7.23 7.96 17.65
C THR A 348 6.16 6.88 17.57
N SER A 349 5.82 6.27 18.70
CA SER A 349 4.68 5.37 18.87
C SER A 349 3.32 6.01 18.54
N MET A 350 3.17 7.34 18.66
CA MET A 350 1.96 8.07 18.31
C MET A 350 2.01 8.61 16.89
N ALA A 351 3.19 8.79 16.33
CA ALA A 351 3.38 9.14 14.92
C ALA A 351 3.07 7.95 13.98
N THR A 352 3.57 6.79 14.31
CA THR A 352 3.43 5.55 13.53
C THR A 352 1.97 5.21 13.18
N PRO A 353 0.99 5.24 14.09
CA PRO A 353 -0.40 4.92 13.77
C PRO A 353 -1.06 5.90 12.80
N HIS A 354 -0.62 7.16 12.71
CA HIS A 354 -1.07 8.07 11.66
C HIS A 354 -0.69 7.52 10.27
N VAL A 355 0.53 7.02 10.14
CA VAL A 355 1.03 6.41 8.88
C VAL A 355 0.33 5.09 8.59
N THR A 356 0.12 4.24 9.61
CA THR A 356 -0.63 2.99 9.45
C THR A 356 -2.07 3.27 8.99
N GLY A 357 -2.72 4.28 9.57
CA GLY A 357 -4.06 4.72 9.14
C GLY A 357 -4.06 5.26 7.71
N ALA A 358 -3.07 6.09 7.35
CA ALA A 358 -2.93 6.58 5.97
C ALA A 358 -2.69 5.45 4.97
N ALA A 359 -1.90 4.44 5.33
CA ALA A 359 -1.72 3.23 4.53
C ALA A 359 -3.04 2.46 4.34
N ALA A 360 -3.87 2.37 5.39
CA ALA A 360 -5.19 1.75 5.30
C ALA A 360 -6.15 2.56 4.41
N VAL A 361 -6.14 3.89 4.50
CA VAL A 361 -6.93 4.76 3.61
C VAL A 361 -6.51 4.55 2.15
N TYR A 362 -5.22 4.52 1.88
CA TYR A 362 -4.69 4.26 0.53
C TYR A 362 -5.12 2.88 0.00
N LEU A 363 -4.95 1.83 0.80
CA LEU A 363 -5.32 0.46 0.43
C LEU A 363 -6.82 0.27 0.20
N ALA A 364 -7.69 1.06 0.84
CA ALA A 364 -9.14 1.01 0.57
C ALA A 364 -9.48 1.42 -0.86
N GLY A 365 -8.71 2.32 -1.47
CA GLY A 365 -8.81 2.68 -2.89
C GLY A 365 -7.94 1.82 -3.82
N HIS A 366 -6.96 1.08 -3.27
CA HIS A 366 -5.97 0.31 -4.03
C HIS A 366 -5.74 -1.07 -3.40
N PRO A 367 -6.76 -1.95 -3.33
CA PRO A 367 -6.71 -3.17 -2.51
C PRO A 367 -5.67 -4.20 -2.96
N SER A 368 -5.14 -4.08 -4.17
CA SER A 368 -4.09 -4.95 -4.71
C SER A 368 -2.69 -4.34 -4.65
N ALA A 369 -2.53 -3.13 -4.08
CA ALA A 369 -1.23 -2.50 -3.99
C ALA A 369 -0.29 -3.29 -3.07
N SER A 370 0.95 -3.50 -3.52
CA SER A 370 2.00 -4.13 -2.71
C SER A 370 2.47 -3.18 -1.60
N PRO A 371 3.10 -3.71 -0.52
CA PRO A 371 3.66 -2.88 0.55
C PRO A 371 4.60 -1.78 0.05
N SER A 372 5.45 -2.07 -0.94
CA SER A 372 6.34 -1.08 -1.55
C SER A 372 5.60 0.01 -2.34
N GLN A 373 4.50 -0.34 -3.01
CA GLN A 373 3.65 0.64 -3.68
C GLN A 373 2.93 1.55 -2.68
N VAL A 374 2.48 1.00 -1.55
CA VAL A 374 1.90 1.79 -0.45
C VAL A 374 2.93 2.76 0.12
N ALA A 375 4.14 2.29 0.46
CA ALA A 375 5.23 3.13 0.97
C ALA A 375 5.58 4.25 -0.02
N SER A 376 5.75 3.94 -1.30
CA SER A 376 6.02 4.92 -2.35
C SER A 376 4.90 5.94 -2.52
N ALA A 377 3.64 5.52 -2.42
CA ALA A 377 2.49 6.43 -2.51
C ALA A 377 2.46 7.41 -1.34
N LEU A 378 2.67 6.94 -0.11
CA LEU A 378 2.67 7.80 1.07
C LEU A 378 3.84 8.79 1.07
N THR A 379 5.05 8.36 0.72
CA THR A 379 6.22 9.24 0.65
C THR A 379 6.12 10.25 -0.48
N SER A 380 5.54 9.88 -1.63
CA SER A 380 5.31 10.79 -2.76
C SER A 380 4.21 11.83 -2.48
N ALA A 381 3.18 11.48 -1.69
CA ALA A 381 2.12 12.40 -1.29
C ALA A 381 2.52 13.30 -0.11
N ALA A 382 3.57 12.96 0.64
CA ALA A 382 4.02 13.67 1.81
C ALA A 382 4.42 15.12 1.49
N THR A 383 4.20 16.02 2.43
CA THR A 383 4.63 17.41 2.32
C THR A 383 6.13 17.51 2.53
N SER A 384 6.85 17.97 1.51
CA SER A 384 8.30 18.09 1.53
C SER A 384 8.77 19.43 2.12
N GLY A 385 9.87 19.40 2.88
CA GLY A 385 10.61 20.59 3.31
C GLY A 385 10.03 21.36 4.50
N VAL A 386 8.94 20.87 5.11
CA VAL A 386 8.25 21.59 6.19
C VAL A 386 8.74 21.23 7.59
N VAL A 387 9.38 20.08 7.77
CA VAL A 387 9.87 19.66 9.08
C VAL A 387 11.10 20.46 9.47
N THR A 388 11.03 21.18 10.58
CA THR A 388 12.17 21.93 11.11
C THR A 388 13.07 21.03 11.94
N GLY A 389 14.38 21.09 11.68
CA GLY A 389 15.37 20.28 12.38
C GLY A 389 15.19 18.78 12.23
N PRO A 390 15.01 18.23 11.01
CA PRO A 390 14.66 16.81 10.80
C PRO A 390 15.76 15.84 11.30
N GLY A 391 16.95 16.31 11.53
CA GLY A 391 18.12 15.51 11.87
C GLY A 391 18.91 15.08 10.63
N SER A 392 20.23 14.90 10.81
CA SER A 392 21.13 14.57 9.71
C SER A 392 20.74 13.27 9.03
N GLY A 393 20.63 13.29 7.68
CA GLY A 393 20.31 12.14 6.86
C GLY A 393 18.81 11.79 6.79
N SER A 394 17.95 12.43 7.59
CA SER A 394 16.49 12.17 7.52
C SER A 394 15.87 12.76 6.26
N PRO A 395 14.89 12.11 5.64
CA PRO A 395 14.04 12.73 4.64
C PRO A 395 13.23 13.84 5.32
N ASN A 396 13.09 15.01 4.66
CA ASN A 396 12.22 16.07 5.14
C ASN A 396 10.83 15.91 4.50
N LEU A 397 10.12 14.86 4.92
CA LEU A 397 8.79 14.49 4.43
C LEU A 397 7.84 14.38 5.63
N LEU A 398 6.76 15.15 5.63
CA LEU A 398 5.69 15.06 6.63
C LEU A 398 4.48 14.36 6.03
N LEU A 399 3.95 13.35 6.72
CA LEU A 399 2.77 12.61 6.28
C LEU A 399 1.66 13.52 5.80
N ARG A 400 1.09 13.19 4.65
CA ARG A 400 -0.10 13.85 4.14
C ARG A 400 -1.09 12.81 3.60
N VAL A 401 -2.32 12.86 4.10
CA VAL A 401 -3.48 12.15 3.56
C VAL A 401 -4.11 13.07 2.52
N THR A 402 -4.15 12.64 1.28
CA THR A 402 -4.84 13.39 0.22
C THR A 402 -6.20 12.74 -0.03
N PRO A 403 -7.27 13.54 -0.07
CA PRO A 403 -8.60 13.08 -0.47
C PRO A 403 -8.63 12.47 -1.87
#